data_13c2936dfe1de80ab244f5abcf81f9a9
#
_entry.id   13c2936dfe1de80ab244f5abcf81f9a9
#
_cell.length_a   1.000
_cell.length_b   1.000
_cell.length_c   1.000
_cell.angle_alpha   90.00
_cell.angle_beta   90.00
_cell.angle_gamma   90.00
#
_symmetry.space_group_name_H-M   'P 1'
#
loop_
_entity.id
_entity.type
_entity.pdbx_description
1 polymer ?
#
loop_
_entity_poly.entity_id
_entity_poly.type
_entity_poly.pdbx_seq_one_letter_code
_entity_poly.pdbx_strand_id
1 'polypeptide(L)'
;MVGFTVAPELIGICRPAVAWLEGARVVERDRRTDAQLTQVEQGLRERPPAEVASVRTMYKRIGLDPTKTRPSSEALLRRVRKGDALPRINSLVDVCNWCSVEFQLPYGLYDAAHVEGAVTLRLGAEGESYPGIRKDEVHVAGRMTLADARGPFGNPTSDSARTMVTAATERAMVVVFAPADTAPDRLSWVLDKTVDRMAGFTGCREINRWLDA
;
A
#
# COMPACT_ATOMS: atom_id res chain seq x y z
N MET A 1 20.74 1.30 6.54
CA MET A 1 19.59 0.72 5.79
C MET A 1 18.48 0.41 6.79
N VAL A 2 17.26 0.79 6.48
CA VAL A 2 16.10 0.42 7.32
C VAL A 2 15.84 -1.07 7.08
N GLY A 3 15.90 -1.88 8.13
CA GLY A 3 15.61 -3.31 8.06
C GLY A 3 14.11 -3.55 7.90
N PHE A 4 13.74 -4.61 7.16
CA PHE A 4 12.37 -5.09 7.08
C PHE A 4 12.33 -6.59 7.37
N THR A 5 11.35 -7.02 8.15
CA THR A 5 11.16 -8.44 8.50
C THR A 5 9.69 -8.81 8.44
N VAL A 6 9.43 -10.10 8.20
CA VAL A 6 8.09 -10.70 8.28
C VAL A 6 8.10 -11.67 9.46
N ALA A 7 7.14 -11.51 10.35
CA ALA A 7 6.99 -12.39 11.50
C ALA A 7 6.58 -13.82 11.07
N PRO A 8 7.03 -14.86 11.80
CA PRO A 8 6.82 -16.26 11.42
C PRO A 8 5.36 -16.63 11.15
N GLU A 9 4.43 -16.06 11.90
CA GLU A 9 2.98 -16.32 11.76
C GLU A 9 2.38 -15.83 10.43
N LEU A 10 3.08 -14.96 9.70
CA LEU A 10 2.65 -14.45 8.40
C LEU A 10 3.35 -15.14 7.22
N ILE A 11 4.37 -15.96 7.49
CA ILE A 11 5.03 -16.77 6.46
C ILE A 11 4.00 -17.72 5.83
N GLY A 12 3.98 -17.77 4.50
CA GLY A 12 2.98 -18.53 3.73
C GLY A 12 1.57 -17.91 3.69
N ILE A 13 1.36 -16.74 4.31
CA ILE A 13 0.12 -15.97 4.21
C ILE A 13 0.30 -14.74 3.34
N CYS A 14 1.31 -13.92 3.63
CA CYS A 14 1.64 -12.72 2.91
C CYS A 14 3.10 -12.75 2.47
N ARG A 15 3.37 -12.38 1.23
CA ARG A 15 4.70 -12.11 0.68
C ARG A 15 4.76 -10.63 0.33
N PRO A 16 5.19 -9.77 1.24
CA PRO A 16 5.28 -8.35 0.95
C PRO A 16 6.43 -8.03 -0.03
N ALA A 17 6.31 -6.89 -0.71
CA ALA A 17 7.41 -6.24 -1.39
C ALA A 17 7.49 -4.80 -0.92
N VAL A 18 8.69 -4.31 -0.63
CA VAL A 18 8.89 -2.98 -0.05
C VAL A 18 9.95 -2.22 -0.83
N ALA A 19 9.71 -0.94 -1.09
CA ALA A 19 10.71 -0.01 -1.58
C ALA A 19 10.75 1.25 -0.71
N TRP A 20 11.97 1.73 -0.46
CA TRP A 20 12.24 3.03 0.15
C TRP A 20 12.66 4.00 -0.93
N LEU A 21 12.01 5.16 -0.93
CA LEU A 21 12.16 6.20 -1.93
C LEU A 21 12.64 7.49 -1.26
N GLU A 22 13.45 8.27 -1.96
CA GLU A 22 13.86 9.60 -1.51
C GLU A 22 13.80 10.65 -2.62
N GLY A 23 13.78 11.92 -2.25
CA GLY A 23 13.72 13.04 -3.17
C GLY A 23 12.34 13.24 -3.81
N ALA A 24 11.29 12.69 -3.20
CA ALA A 24 9.92 12.88 -3.70
C ALA A 24 9.50 14.34 -3.60
N ARG A 25 8.93 14.86 -4.69
CA ARG A 25 8.26 16.17 -4.73
C ARG A 25 6.76 15.93 -4.80
N VAL A 26 6.15 15.92 -3.62
CA VAL A 26 4.72 15.67 -3.49
C VAL A 26 3.96 16.97 -3.68
N VAL A 27 3.01 17.00 -4.60
CA VAL A 27 2.12 18.12 -4.85
C VAL A 27 0.67 17.70 -4.66
N GLU A 28 -0.16 18.60 -4.10
CA GLU A 28 -1.57 18.29 -3.84
C GLU A 28 -2.35 17.98 -5.13
N ARG A 29 -2.03 18.67 -6.21
CA ARG A 29 -2.65 18.44 -7.53
C ARG A 29 -1.59 18.54 -8.62
N ASP A 30 -1.52 17.53 -9.46
CA ASP A 30 -0.66 17.46 -10.63
C ASP A 30 -1.50 17.13 -11.88
N ARG A 31 -1.54 18.04 -12.84
CA ARG A 31 -2.29 17.86 -14.09
C ARG A 31 -1.87 16.62 -14.87
N ARG A 32 -0.58 16.23 -14.81
CA ARG A 32 -0.08 15.03 -15.49
C ARG A 32 -0.64 13.77 -14.84
N THR A 33 -0.60 13.72 -13.50
CA THR A 33 -1.18 12.62 -12.73
C THR A 33 -2.69 12.54 -12.95
N ASP A 34 -3.40 13.68 -12.92
CA ASP A 34 -4.84 13.74 -13.16
C ASP A 34 -5.21 13.20 -14.56
N ALA A 35 -4.50 13.62 -15.60
CA ALA A 35 -4.74 13.16 -16.96
C ALA A 35 -4.48 11.66 -17.11
N GLN A 36 -3.38 11.16 -16.53
CA GLN A 36 -3.04 9.75 -16.53
C GLN A 36 -4.09 8.89 -15.80
N LEU A 37 -4.53 9.34 -14.63
CA LEU A 37 -5.55 8.62 -13.87
C LEU A 37 -6.90 8.58 -14.59
N THR A 38 -7.26 9.64 -15.33
CA THR A 38 -8.47 9.64 -16.17
C THR A 38 -8.40 8.56 -17.25
N GLN A 39 -7.25 8.39 -17.89
CA GLN A 39 -7.03 7.32 -18.88
C GLN A 39 -7.08 5.93 -18.22
N VAL A 40 -6.48 5.78 -17.05
CA VAL A 40 -6.52 4.53 -16.26
C VAL A 40 -7.96 4.18 -15.91
N GLU A 41 -8.74 5.13 -15.41
CA GLU A 41 -10.16 4.93 -15.06
C GLU A 41 -10.99 4.48 -16.26
N GLN A 42 -10.76 5.07 -17.44
CA GLN A 42 -11.41 4.63 -18.66
C GLN A 42 -11.03 3.19 -19.00
N GLY A 43 -9.73 2.87 -19.01
CA GLY A 43 -9.26 1.52 -19.29
C GLY A 43 -9.80 0.48 -18.31
N LEU A 44 -9.90 0.82 -17.02
CA LEU A 44 -10.47 -0.05 -15.98
C LEU A 44 -11.97 -0.28 -16.14
N ARG A 45 -12.72 0.68 -16.72
CA ARG A 45 -14.15 0.49 -17.03
C ARG A 45 -14.34 -0.41 -18.26
N GLU A 46 -13.52 -0.22 -19.28
CA GLU A 46 -13.59 -1.00 -20.53
C GLU A 46 -13.10 -2.44 -20.34
N ARG A 47 -12.00 -2.61 -19.62
CA ARG A 47 -11.36 -3.91 -19.36
C ARG A 47 -10.92 -4.00 -17.89
N PRO A 48 -11.86 -4.27 -16.98
CA PRO A 48 -11.52 -4.37 -15.57
C PRO A 48 -10.58 -5.57 -15.35
N PRO A 49 -9.53 -5.41 -14.51
CA PRO A 49 -8.68 -6.52 -14.12
C PRO A 49 -9.50 -7.58 -13.37
N ALA A 50 -9.05 -8.83 -13.48
CA ALA A 50 -9.61 -9.91 -12.67
C ALA A 50 -9.30 -9.65 -11.19
N GLU A 51 -10.28 -9.90 -10.33
CA GLU A 51 -10.04 -9.90 -8.88
C GLU A 51 -9.06 -11.03 -8.53
N VAL A 52 -8.06 -10.70 -7.70
CA VAL A 52 -7.10 -11.69 -7.24
C VAL A 52 -7.73 -12.45 -6.06
N ALA A 53 -8.29 -13.62 -6.34
CA ALA A 53 -8.99 -14.43 -5.31
C ALA A 53 -8.11 -14.75 -4.10
N SER A 54 -6.80 -14.92 -4.29
CA SER A 54 -5.83 -15.15 -3.22
C SER A 54 -5.69 -13.97 -2.26
N VAL A 55 -5.96 -12.71 -2.69
CA VAL A 55 -6.02 -11.55 -1.78
C VAL A 55 -7.14 -11.74 -0.76
N ARG A 56 -8.32 -12.17 -1.19
CA ARG A 56 -9.42 -12.47 -0.26
C ARG A 56 -9.10 -13.64 0.66
N THR A 57 -8.40 -14.66 0.15
CA THR A 57 -7.93 -15.78 0.95
C THR A 57 -6.92 -15.32 2.01
N MET A 58 -5.97 -14.47 1.63
CA MET A 58 -5.03 -13.85 2.56
C MET A 58 -5.76 -13.12 3.70
N TYR A 59 -6.79 -12.30 3.38
CA TYR A 59 -7.58 -11.59 4.40
C TYR A 59 -8.29 -12.56 5.37
N LYS A 60 -8.90 -13.62 4.86
CA LYS A 60 -9.54 -14.65 5.69
C LYS A 60 -8.56 -15.34 6.63
N ARG A 61 -7.34 -15.64 6.15
CA ARG A 61 -6.30 -16.31 6.93
C ARG A 61 -5.76 -15.46 8.10
N ILE A 62 -5.87 -14.14 8.01
CA ILE A 62 -5.54 -13.21 9.10
C ILE A 62 -6.78 -12.76 9.89
N GLY A 63 -7.88 -13.53 9.84
CA GLY A 63 -9.07 -13.26 10.63
C GLY A 63 -9.96 -12.12 10.14
N LEU A 64 -9.73 -11.59 8.94
CA LEU A 64 -10.55 -10.54 8.36
C LEU A 64 -11.60 -11.11 7.38
N ASP A 65 -12.86 -10.69 7.54
CA ASP A 65 -13.91 -10.96 6.57
C ASP A 65 -13.78 -9.96 5.39
N PRO A 66 -13.37 -10.39 4.18
CA PRO A 66 -13.18 -9.48 3.04
C PRO A 66 -14.49 -8.91 2.49
N THR A 67 -15.64 -9.37 2.96
CA THR A 67 -16.94 -8.77 2.61
C THR A 67 -17.22 -7.53 3.47
N LYS A 68 -16.79 -7.54 4.72
CA LYS A 68 -16.91 -6.43 5.69
C LYS A 68 -15.72 -5.48 5.59
N THR A 69 -14.51 -6.05 5.51
CA THR A 69 -13.23 -5.32 5.38
C THR A 69 -12.67 -5.56 3.99
N ARG A 70 -13.18 -4.82 3.01
CA ARG A 70 -12.78 -5.02 1.61
C ARG A 70 -11.32 -4.62 1.39
N PRO A 71 -10.53 -5.44 0.64
CA PRO A 71 -9.20 -5.04 0.18
C PRO A 71 -9.22 -3.69 -0.52
N SER A 72 -8.21 -2.84 -0.28
CA SER A 72 -8.14 -1.48 -0.83
C SER A 72 -8.22 -1.47 -2.37
N SER A 73 -7.51 -2.39 -3.03
CA SER A 73 -7.53 -2.56 -4.48
C SER A 73 -8.94 -2.85 -5.05
N GLU A 74 -9.70 -3.72 -4.38
CA GLU A 74 -11.09 -4.01 -4.77
C GLU A 74 -12.02 -2.83 -4.51
N ALA A 75 -11.80 -2.09 -3.43
CA ALA A 75 -12.61 -0.90 -3.13
C ALA A 75 -12.41 0.18 -4.21
N LEU A 76 -11.17 0.41 -4.64
CA LEU A 76 -10.84 1.32 -5.71
C LEU A 76 -11.45 0.87 -7.05
N LEU A 77 -11.32 -0.41 -7.41
CA LEU A 77 -11.91 -0.93 -8.65
C LEU A 77 -13.43 -0.81 -8.65
N ARG A 78 -14.09 -1.15 -7.53
CA ARG A 78 -15.55 -1.01 -7.40
C ARG A 78 -16.01 0.43 -7.58
N ARG A 79 -15.24 1.40 -7.03
CA ARG A 79 -15.50 2.82 -7.21
C ARG A 79 -15.51 3.20 -8.68
N VAL A 80 -14.46 2.83 -9.42
CA VAL A 80 -14.33 3.10 -10.86
C VAL A 80 -15.44 2.44 -11.67
N ARG A 81 -15.79 1.19 -11.36
CA ARG A 81 -16.91 0.46 -12.02
C ARG A 81 -18.28 1.12 -11.80
N LYS A 82 -18.47 1.87 -10.71
CA LYS A 82 -19.69 2.64 -10.46
C LYS A 82 -19.74 3.99 -11.19
N GLY A 83 -18.69 4.33 -11.93
CA GLY A 83 -18.57 5.60 -12.62
C GLY A 83 -17.85 6.69 -11.83
N ASP A 84 -17.52 6.44 -10.56
CA ASP A 84 -16.78 7.39 -9.74
C ASP A 84 -15.32 7.46 -10.15
N ALA A 85 -14.67 8.62 -9.99
CA ALA A 85 -13.24 8.77 -10.19
C ALA A 85 -12.45 8.16 -9.04
N LEU A 86 -11.19 7.74 -9.28
CA LEU A 86 -10.24 7.42 -8.21
C LEU A 86 -10.04 8.65 -7.31
N PRO A 87 -9.75 8.48 -6.02
CA PRO A 87 -9.42 9.62 -5.17
C PRO A 87 -8.27 10.44 -5.74
N ARG A 88 -8.34 11.75 -5.58
CA ARG A 88 -7.28 12.70 -5.89
C ARG A 88 -6.84 13.35 -4.58
N ILE A 89 -5.71 12.90 -4.05
CA ILE A 89 -5.21 13.28 -2.72
C ILE A 89 -3.93 14.09 -2.85
N ASN A 90 -2.89 13.50 -3.40
CA ASN A 90 -1.64 14.12 -3.80
C ASN A 90 -0.92 13.21 -4.80
N SER A 91 0.08 13.75 -5.50
CA SER A 91 0.74 13.05 -6.60
C SER A 91 1.28 11.66 -6.23
N LEU A 92 1.81 11.47 -5.02
CA LEU A 92 2.39 10.19 -4.60
C LEU A 92 1.32 9.17 -4.21
N VAL A 93 0.30 9.59 -3.44
CA VAL A 93 -0.84 8.74 -3.05
C VAL A 93 -1.66 8.33 -4.27
N ASP A 94 -1.82 9.23 -5.21
CA ASP A 94 -2.60 8.99 -6.44
C ASP A 94 -1.94 7.93 -7.32
N VAL A 95 -0.60 7.98 -7.47
CA VAL A 95 0.17 6.92 -8.15
C VAL A 95 0.09 5.60 -7.40
N CYS A 96 0.14 5.61 -6.06
CA CYS A 96 -0.02 4.41 -5.24
C CYS A 96 -1.41 3.76 -5.47
N ASN A 97 -2.47 4.56 -5.47
CA ASN A 97 -3.84 4.10 -5.74
C ASN A 97 -3.97 3.51 -7.17
N TRP A 98 -3.32 4.14 -8.15
CA TRP A 98 -3.25 3.60 -9.51
C TRP A 98 -2.61 2.21 -9.53
N CYS A 99 -1.42 2.05 -8.93
CA CYS A 99 -0.74 0.75 -8.86
C CYS A 99 -1.62 -0.29 -8.16
N SER A 100 -2.22 0.08 -7.02
CA SER A 100 -3.09 -0.83 -6.27
C SER A 100 -4.28 -1.32 -7.09
N VAL A 101 -5.00 -0.43 -7.78
CA VAL A 101 -6.18 -0.80 -8.55
C VAL A 101 -5.83 -1.59 -9.82
N GLU A 102 -4.72 -1.28 -10.47
CA GLU A 102 -4.32 -1.98 -11.71
C GLU A 102 -3.76 -3.38 -11.41
N PHE A 103 -2.91 -3.50 -10.40
CA PHE A 103 -2.31 -4.79 -10.05
C PHE A 103 -3.21 -5.65 -9.16
N GLN A 104 -4.32 -5.09 -8.66
CA GLN A 104 -5.27 -5.72 -7.74
C GLN A 104 -4.63 -6.27 -6.47
N LEU A 105 -3.63 -5.57 -5.97
CA LEU A 105 -2.96 -5.87 -4.70
C LEU A 105 -3.20 -4.72 -3.70
N PRO A 106 -3.35 -5.01 -2.39
CA PRO A 106 -3.36 -3.99 -1.35
C PRO A 106 -1.99 -3.33 -1.23
N TYR A 107 -1.98 -2.01 -1.05
CA TYR A 107 -0.78 -1.20 -0.86
C TYR A 107 -0.85 -0.43 0.44
N GLY A 108 0.31 -0.17 1.02
CA GLY A 108 0.54 0.85 2.04
C GLY A 108 1.57 1.86 1.55
N LEU A 109 1.39 3.12 1.92
CA LEU A 109 2.31 4.21 1.56
C LEU A 109 2.51 5.13 2.75
N TYR A 110 3.77 5.29 3.16
CA TYR A 110 4.14 5.92 4.42
C TYR A 110 5.21 6.97 4.22
N ASP A 111 5.13 8.06 4.96
CA ASP A 111 6.24 9.00 5.11
C ASP A 111 7.35 8.34 5.93
N ALA A 112 8.44 7.97 5.24
CA ALA A 112 9.55 7.26 5.85
C ALA A 112 10.35 8.10 6.86
N ALA A 113 10.16 9.43 6.88
CA ALA A 113 10.74 10.30 7.89
C ALA A 113 10.11 10.08 9.28
N HIS A 114 8.90 9.52 9.31
CA HIS A 114 8.15 9.23 10.53
C HIS A 114 8.16 7.75 10.91
N VAL A 115 8.93 6.92 10.20
CA VAL A 115 9.19 5.50 10.54
C VAL A 115 10.51 5.41 11.30
N GLU A 116 10.49 4.76 12.46
CA GLU A 116 11.63 4.72 13.38
C GLU A 116 12.21 3.31 13.51
N GLY A 117 13.48 3.15 13.09
CA GLY A 117 14.18 1.86 13.18
C GLY A 117 13.72 0.83 12.16
N ALA A 118 13.86 -0.44 12.50
CA ALA A 118 13.45 -1.55 11.64
C ALA A 118 11.93 -1.72 11.62
N VAL A 119 11.39 -2.11 10.48
CA VAL A 119 9.96 -2.38 10.29
C VAL A 119 9.71 -3.88 10.32
N THR A 120 8.69 -4.29 11.07
CA THR A 120 8.22 -5.67 11.10
C THR A 120 6.78 -5.75 10.64
N LEU A 121 6.50 -6.63 9.68
CA LEU A 121 5.14 -7.04 9.34
C LEU A 121 4.76 -8.20 10.25
N ARG A 122 3.76 -8.02 11.12
CA ARG A 122 3.34 -8.98 12.14
C ARG A 122 1.83 -8.91 12.40
N LEU A 123 1.31 -9.79 13.23
CA LEU A 123 -0.01 -9.60 13.81
C LEU A 123 0.08 -8.56 14.94
N GLY A 124 -0.91 -7.68 15.02
CA GLY A 124 -1.04 -6.74 16.13
C GLY A 124 -1.36 -7.47 17.43
N ALA A 125 -0.74 -7.05 18.52
CA ALA A 125 -1.00 -7.58 19.85
C ALA A 125 -2.35 -7.08 20.41
N GLU A 126 -2.84 -7.73 21.45
CA GLU A 126 -4.04 -7.29 22.16
C GLU A 126 -3.82 -5.89 22.76
N GLY A 127 -4.81 -5.02 22.60
CA GLY A 127 -4.74 -3.62 23.05
C GLY A 127 -3.95 -2.68 22.12
N GLU A 128 -3.28 -3.17 21.09
CA GLU A 128 -2.58 -2.32 20.14
C GLU A 128 -3.54 -1.58 19.20
N SER A 129 -3.24 -0.31 19.00
CA SER A 129 -3.99 0.57 18.11
C SER A 129 -3.12 1.76 17.68
N TYR A 130 -3.62 2.54 16.73
CA TYR A 130 -3.06 3.83 16.34
C TYR A 130 -4.15 4.76 15.79
N PRO A 131 -3.98 6.10 15.90
CA PRO A 131 -4.84 7.07 15.24
C PRO A 131 -4.79 6.89 13.72
N GLY A 132 -5.95 6.63 13.09
CA GLY A 132 -6.06 6.46 11.63
C GLY A 132 -6.11 7.79 10.89
N ILE A 133 -5.81 7.79 9.58
CA ILE A 133 -5.99 8.96 8.72
C ILE A 133 -7.49 9.24 8.59
N ARG A 134 -7.95 10.41 9.11
CA ARG A 134 -9.36 10.82 9.11
C ARG A 134 -10.30 9.78 9.73
N LYS A 135 -9.80 9.01 10.64
CA LYS A 135 -10.53 8.00 11.42
C LYS A 135 -10.15 8.15 12.87
N ASP A 136 -11.02 7.63 13.72
CA ASP A 136 -10.69 7.44 15.13
C ASP A 136 -9.59 6.36 15.29
N GLU A 137 -9.52 5.72 16.40
CA GLU A 137 -8.58 4.67 16.72
C GLU A 137 -8.72 3.45 15.79
N VAL A 138 -7.61 2.98 15.24
CA VAL A 138 -7.54 1.75 14.44
C VAL A 138 -6.98 0.63 15.33
N HIS A 139 -7.86 -0.22 15.83
CA HIS A 139 -7.47 -1.41 16.60
C HIS A 139 -6.89 -2.48 15.69
N VAL A 140 -5.72 -3.00 16.02
CA VAL A 140 -4.97 -3.95 15.18
C VAL A 140 -4.78 -5.33 15.81
N ALA A 141 -5.35 -5.61 16.97
CA ALA A 141 -5.30 -6.91 17.61
C ALA A 141 -5.67 -8.04 16.64
N GLY A 142 -4.77 -9.01 16.45
CA GLY A 142 -4.93 -10.13 15.53
C GLY A 142 -4.96 -9.78 14.04
N ARG A 143 -4.69 -8.53 13.66
CA ARG A 143 -4.66 -8.08 12.25
C ARG A 143 -3.21 -7.96 11.78
N MET A 144 -2.97 -8.28 10.52
CA MET A 144 -1.69 -8.01 9.88
C MET A 144 -1.39 -6.50 9.93
N THR A 145 -0.27 -6.11 10.53
CA THR A 145 0.13 -4.72 10.71
C THR A 145 1.63 -4.53 10.55
N LEU A 146 2.02 -3.37 10.07
CA LEU A 146 3.39 -2.89 10.09
C LEU A 146 3.63 -2.19 11.43
N ALA A 147 4.74 -2.55 12.06
CA ALA A 147 5.20 -1.92 13.28
C ALA A 147 6.68 -1.56 13.19
N ASP A 148 7.04 -0.44 13.82
CA ASP A 148 8.40 0.05 13.99
C ASP A 148 8.75 0.17 15.48
N ALA A 149 9.83 0.86 15.85
CA ALA A 149 10.22 1.04 17.25
C ALA A 149 9.18 1.80 18.10
N ARG A 150 8.27 2.55 17.47
CA ARG A 150 7.18 3.28 18.14
C ARG A 150 5.86 2.49 18.22
N GLY A 151 5.79 1.32 17.62
CA GLY A 151 4.59 0.49 17.58
C GLY A 151 3.92 0.43 16.20
N PRO A 152 2.67 -0.05 16.12
CA PRO A 152 1.97 -0.22 14.85
C PRO A 152 1.68 1.12 14.16
N PHE A 153 1.74 1.13 12.82
CA PHE A 153 1.52 2.35 12.05
C PHE A 153 0.79 2.17 10.72
N GLY A 154 0.49 0.96 10.32
CA GLY A 154 -0.21 0.73 9.06
C GLY A 154 -0.61 -0.71 8.85
N ASN A 155 -1.60 -0.92 7.99
CA ASN A 155 -2.05 -2.23 7.58
C ASN A 155 -2.67 -2.17 6.17
N PRO A 156 -3.01 -3.31 5.53
CA PRO A 156 -3.55 -3.31 4.15
C PRO A 156 -4.86 -2.54 3.94
N THR A 157 -5.48 -2.00 5.00
CA THR A 157 -6.78 -1.32 4.94
C THR A 157 -6.81 0.08 5.55
N SER A 158 -5.84 0.41 6.41
CA SER A 158 -5.84 1.68 7.15
C SER A 158 -4.44 2.04 7.58
N ASP A 159 -4.01 3.25 7.27
CA ASP A 159 -2.72 3.79 7.64
C ASP A 159 -2.84 4.77 8.81
N SER A 160 -1.75 4.91 9.58
CA SER A 160 -1.67 5.81 10.72
C SER A 160 -1.52 7.27 10.28
N ALA A 161 -2.18 8.17 11.00
CA ALA A 161 -1.96 9.61 10.85
C ALA A 161 -0.50 10.02 11.09
N ARG A 162 0.25 9.26 11.91
CA ARG A 162 1.67 9.51 12.19
C ARG A 162 2.55 9.43 10.95
N THR A 163 2.31 8.45 10.10
CA THR A 163 3.10 8.16 8.89
C THR A 163 2.40 8.59 7.61
N MET A 164 1.41 9.46 7.72
CA MET A 164 0.63 9.96 6.58
C MET A 164 1.51 10.75 5.62
N VAL A 165 1.42 10.43 4.33
CA VAL A 165 2.07 11.19 3.25
C VAL A 165 1.38 12.54 3.08
N THR A 166 2.18 13.61 3.11
CA THR A 166 1.76 15.01 2.92
C THR A 166 2.57 15.68 1.82
N ALA A 167 2.26 16.93 1.51
CA ALA A 167 3.06 17.73 0.57
C ALA A 167 4.51 17.98 1.04
N ALA A 168 4.79 17.81 2.33
CA ALA A 168 6.14 17.92 2.89
C ALA A 168 6.94 16.61 2.86
N THR A 169 6.34 15.51 2.41
CA THR A 169 7.01 14.21 2.37
C THR A 169 8.06 14.17 1.26
N GLU A 170 9.32 13.96 1.64
CA GLU A 170 10.45 13.81 0.72
C GLU A 170 10.96 12.36 0.65
N ARG A 171 10.69 11.57 1.70
CA ARG A 171 11.06 10.15 1.79
C ARG A 171 9.82 9.31 2.01
N ALA A 172 9.65 8.27 1.21
CA ALA A 172 8.50 7.40 1.32
C ALA A 172 8.90 5.93 1.42
N MET A 173 8.07 5.15 2.10
CA MET A 173 8.11 3.70 2.07
C MET A 173 6.81 3.21 1.43
N VAL A 174 6.93 2.46 0.34
CA VAL A 174 5.80 1.78 -0.29
C VAL A 174 5.86 0.29 0.01
N VAL A 175 4.72 -0.29 0.39
CA VAL A 175 4.56 -1.71 0.70
C VAL A 175 3.46 -2.29 -0.16
N VAL A 176 3.77 -3.37 -0.87
CA VAL A 176 2.81 -4.21 -1.58
C VAL A 176 2.51 -5.41 -0.70
N PHE A 177 1.26 -5.59 -0.28
CA PHE A 177 0.84 -6.74 0.52
C PHE A 177 0.32 -7.83 -0.43
N ALA A 178 1.24 -8.62 -0.99
CA ALA A 178 0.86 -9.69 -1.90
C ALA A 178 0.56 -10.99 -1.13
N PRO A 179 -0.40 -11.79 -1.62
CA PRO A 179 -0.57 -13.16 -1.12
C PRO A 179 0.69 -13.99 -1.31
N ALA A 180 0.94 -14.95 -0.42
CA ALA A 180 2.15 -15.77 -0.45
C ALA A 180 2.29 -16.64 -1.71
N ASP A 181 1.18 -16.92 -2.40
CA ASP A 181 1.16 -17.65 -3.69
C ASP A 181 1.51 -16.76 -4.90
N THR A 182 1.75 -15.47 -4.69
CA THR A 182 2.22 -14.58 -5.76
C THR A 182 3.62 -14.98 -6.20
N ALA A 183 3.79 -15.27 -7.49
CA ALA A 183 5.09 -15.65 -8.05
C ALA A 183 6.14 -14.53 -7.80
N PRO A 184 7.37 -14.88 -7.38
CA PRO A 184 8.43 -13.89 -7.07
C PRO A 184 8.69 -12.92 -8.21
N ASP A 185 8.82 -13.42 -9.46
CA ASP A 185 9.05 -12.58 -10.64
C ASP A 185 7.90 -11.59 -10.88
N ARG A 186 6.66 -12.03 -10.64
CA ARG A 186 5.48 -11.16 -10.73
C ARG A 186 5.54 -10.06 -9.68
N LEU A 187 5.91 -10.39 -8.46
CA LEU A 187 6.00 -9.43 -7.35
C LEU A 187 7.13 -8.42 -7.58
N SER A 188 8.30 -8.88 -8.04
CA SER A 188 9.41 -8.02 -8.44
C SER A 188 8.98 -7.05 -9.54
N TRP A 189 8.35 -7.56 -10.61
CA TRP A 189 7.84 -6.72 -11.69
C TRP A 189 6.81 -5.68 -11.21
N VAL A 190 5.92 -6.06 -10.30
CA VAL A 190 4.94 -5.12 -9.69
C VAL A 190 5.66 -4.01 -8.94
N LEU A 191 6.68 -4.36 -8.15
CA LEU A 191 7.45 -3.37 -7.41
C LEU A 191 8.22 -2.43 -8.34
N ASP A 192 8.89 -2.98 -9.38
CA ASP A 192 9.59 -2.19 -10.39
C ASP A 192 8.66 -1.19 -11.07
N LYS A 193 7.48 -1.63 -11.53
CA LYS A 193 6.48 -0.75 -12.14
C LYS A 193 5.97 0.32 -11.17
N THR A 194 5.85 -0.03 -9.89
CA THR A 194 5.44 0.92 -8.86
C THR A 194 6.50 2.01 -8.66
N VAL A 195 7.75 1.61 -8.52
CA VAL A 195 8.90 2.54 -8.37
C VAL A 195 9.05 3.43 -9.60
N ASP A 196 9.03 2.86 -10.81
CA ASP A 196 9.12 3.60 -12.07
C ASP A 196 8.04 4.69 -12.17
N ARG A 197 6.80 4.36 -11.82
CA ARG A 197 5.69 5.31 -11.83
C ARG A 197 5.86 6.40 -10.78
N MET A 198 6.21 6.04 -9.54
CA MET A 198 6.45 7.02 -8.49
C MET A 198 7.60 7.96 -8.87
N ALA A 199 8.71 7.43 -9.40
CA ALA A 199 9.82 8.23 -9.92
C ALA A 199 9.37 9.18 -11.05
N GLY A 200 8.61 8.67 -12.01
CA GLY A 200 8.14 9.44 -13.17
C GLY A 200 7.21 10.61 -12.82
N PHE A 201 6.44 10.51 -11.75
CA PHE A 201 5.46 11.53 -11.35
C PHE A 201 5.91 12.42 -10.19
N THR A 202 6.84 11.96 -9.36
CA THR A 202 7.30 12.75 -8.19
C THR A 202 8.79 13.04 -8.21
N GLY A 203 9.55 12.47 -9.16
CA GLY A 203 11.00 12.65 -9.26
C GLY A 203 11.79 11.92 -8.17
N CYS A 204 11.16 11.06 -7.39
CA CYS A 204 11.84 10.27 -6.37
C CYS A 204 12.75 9.22 -7.01
N ARG A 205 13.69 8.70 -6.21
CA ARG A 205 14.51 7.54 -6.58
C ARG A 205 14.46 6.48 -5.50
N GLU A 206 14.58 5.24 -5.90
CA GLU A 206 14.71 4.13 -4.96
C GLU A 206 16.11 4.14 -4.32
N ILE A 207 16.13 3.95 -3.01
CA ILE A 207 17.39 3.88 -2.22
C ILE A 207 17.57 2.53 -1.53
N ASN A 208 16.50 1.76 -1.39
CA ASN A 208 16.53 0.43 -0.80
C ASN A 208 15.27 -0.34 -1.19
N ARG A 209 15.36 -1.68 -1.21
CA ARG A 209 14.20 -2.56 -1.36
C ARG A 209 14.31 -3.80 -0.50
N TRP A 210 13.17 -4.40 -0.24
CA TRP A 210 13.05 -5.71 0.37
C TRP A 210 12.07 -6.55 -0.45
N LEU A 211 12.48 -7.74 -0.81
CA LEU A 211 11.67 -8.77 -1.46
C LEU A 211 11.96 -10.07 -0.74
N ASP A 212 10.92 -10.83 -0.44
CA ASP A 212 11.07 -12.20 0.06
C ASP A 212 11.60 -13.08 -1.07
N ALA A 213 12.75 -13.72 -0.83
CA ALA A 213 13.49 -14.53 -1.81
C ALA A 213 12.80 -15.88 -2.08
#